data_0a4558754b68078df44e0718e2d86a5f
#
_entry.id   0a4558754b68078df44e0718e2d86a5f
#
_cell.length_a   1.000
_cell.length_b   1.000
_cell.length_c   1.000
_cell.angle_alpha   90.00
_cell.angle_beta   90.00
_cell.angle_gamma   90.00
#
_symmetry.space_group_name_H-M   'P 1'
#
loop_
_entity.id
_entity.type
_entity.pdbx_description
1 polymer ?
#
loop_
_entity_poly.entity_id
_entity_poly.type
_entity_poly.pdbx_seq_one_letter_code
_entity_poly.pdbx_strand_id
1 'polypeptide(L)'
;KENEYAFGNDGKVNVDSYKTCWEEKDNGYYFAIHQMLQGYVVQYPLADVYCNITDANAPIQVLYTKNGIEMLDICEIFTFSQSDQKLNLVSFDEIAMTVADKYSMILSDAEYEVTRAELFFRPIKNEKDTYDVVPAWEICIVDKKTNTYSWMYINAATNEEIV
;
A
#
# COMPACT_ATOMS: atom_id res chain seq x y z
N LYS A 1 -24.68 3.72 -0.08
CA LYS A 1 -24.59 5.17 0.22
C LYS A 1 -23.23 5.36 0.86
N GLU A 2 -22.30 5.88 0.10
CA GLU A 2 -20.97 6.25 0.58
C GLU A 2 -21.14 7.53 1.41
N ASN A 3 -20.55 7.54 2.59
CA ASN A 3 -20.51 8.73 3.43
C ASN A 3 -19.39 9.63 2.92
N GLU A 4 -19.74 10.76 2.37
CA GLU A 4 -18.80 11.77 1.94
C GLU A 4 -18.48 12.69 3.11
N TYR A 5 -17.17 12.86 3.37
CA TYR A 5 -16.69 13.73 4.42
C TYR A 5 -16.18 15.04 3.80
N ALA A 6 -16.66 16.17 4.28
CA ALA A 6 -16.07 17.45 3.97
C ALA A 6 -14.97 17.78 4.99
N PHE A 7 -13.81 18.16 4.52
CA PHE A 7 -12.71 18.60 5.37
C PHE A 7 -12.83 20.12 5.61
N GLY A 8 -12.72 20.52 6.87
CA GLY A 8 -12.58 21.93 7.22
C GLY A 8 -11.19 22.47 6.86
N ASN A 9 -11.03 23.80 6.84
CA ASN A 9 -9.75 24.46 6.58
C ASN A 9 -8.65 24.13 7.60
N ASP A 10 -8.99 23.46 8.69
CA ASP A 10 -8.10 22.99 9.75
C ASP A 10 -7.66 21.51 9.54
N GLY A 11 -8.02 20.91 8.40
CA GLY A 11 -7.75 19.50 8.09
C GLY A 11 -8.59 18.50 8.88
N LYS A 12 -9.54 18.96 9.71
CA LYS A 12 -10.43 18.07 10.45
C LYS A 12 -11.68 17.78 9.64
N VAL A 13 -12.17 16.54 9.78
CA VAL A 13 -13.45 16.15 9.20
C VAL A 13 -14.57 16.94 9.88
N ASN A 14 -15.26 17.77 9.12
CA ASN A 14 -16.43 18.47 9.62
C ASN A 14 -17.68 17.60 9.44
N VAL A 15 -18.03 16.87 10.49
CA VAL A 15 -19.20 15.96 10.48
C VAL A 15 -20.55 16.67 10.31
N ASP A 16 -20.61 17.99 10.53
CA ASP A 16 -21.84 18.77 10.38
C ASP A 16 -22.08 19.26 8.95
N SER A 17 -21.11 19.08 8.05
CA SER A 17 -21.18 19.51 6.65
C SER A 17 -21.30 18.36 5.66
N TYR A 18 -22.09 17.34 6.00
CA TYR A 18 -22.38 16.26 5.05
C TYR A 18 -23.04 16.83 3.79
N LYS A 19 -22.37 16.63 2.67
CA LYS A 19 -22.97 16.90 1.39
C LYS A 19 -23.96 15.78 1.05
N THR A 20 -25.23 16.09 1.00
CA THR A 20 -26.29 15.11 0.73
C THR A 20 -26.49 14.85 -0.77
N CYS A 21 -25.91 15.70 -1.62
CA CYS A 21 -25.99 15.60 -3.08
C CYS A 21 -24.62 15.92 -3.71
N TRP A 22 -24.14 15.02 -4.57
CA TRP A 22 -22.98 15.23 -5.40
C TRP A 22 -23.39 15.95 -6.69
N GLU A 23 -22.70 17.02 -7.04
CA GLU A 23 -22.90 17.76 -8.27
C GLU A 23 -21.65 17.66 -9.14
N GLU A 24 -21.77 17.84 -10.46
CA GLU A 24 -20.63 17.79 -11.38
C GLU A 24 -19.49 18.74 -11.00
N LYS A 25 -19.81 19.86 -10.36
CA LYS A 25 -18.82 20.81 -9.84
C LYS A 25 -17.94 20.24 -8.72
N ASP A 26 -18.37 19.14 -8.09
CA ASP A 26 -17.70 18.49 -6.99
C ASP A 26 -16.76 17.36 -7.45
N ASN A 27 -16.77 17.07 -8.75
CA ASN A 27 -15.84 16.10 -9.33
C ASN A 27 -14.40 16.53 -9.10
N GLY A 28 -13.60 15.57 -8.67
CA GLY A 28 -12.17 15.75 -8.43
C GLY A 28 -11.38 14.53 -8.88
N TYR A 29 -10.08 14.73 -8.97
CA TYR A 29 -9.11 13.66 -9.22
C TYR A 29 -8.25 13.50 -7.98
N TYR A 30 -8.18 12.27 -7.50
CA TYR A 30 -7.29 11.89 -6.44
C TYR A 30 -6.05 11.23 -7.05
N PHE A 31 -4.88 11.71 -6.66
CA PHE A 31 -3.61 11.17 -7.09
C PHE A 31 -2.85 10.63 -5.87
N ALA A 32 -2.48 9.36 -5.94
CA ALA A 32 -1.54 8.70 -5.06
C ALA A 32 -0.19 8.61 -5.78
N ILE A 33 0.84 9.25 -5.22
CA ILE A 33 2.15 9.38 -5.87
C ILE A 33 3.18 8.65 -5.02
N HIS A 34 3.83 7.65 -5.60
CA HIS A 34 4.86 6.84 -4.96
C HIS A 34 6.26 7.26 -5.38
N GLN A 35 7.21 7.06 -4.49
CA GLN A 35 8.63 7.08 -4.88
C GLN A 35 8.96 5.86 -5.73
N MET A 36 9.89 6.05 -6.66
CA MET A 36 10.41 4.98 -7.50
C MET A 36 11.89 4.77 -7.21
N LEU A 37 12.31 3.52 -7.10
CA LEU A 37 13.70 3.11 -6.97
C LEU A 37 14.01 2.05 -8.04
N GLN A 38 14.98 2.32 -8.92
CA GLN A 38 15.38 1.42 -10.00
C GLN A 38 14.21 0.92 -10.89
N GLY A 39 13.14 1.72 -11.05
CA GLY A 39 11.98 1.38 -11.87
C GLY A 39 10.87 0.63 -11.13
N TYR A 40 11.06 0.33 -9.84
CA TYR A 40 10.04 -0.28 -8.99
C TYR A 40 9.46 0.72 -8.00
N VAL A 41 8.21 0.54 -7.66
CA VAL A 41 7.52 1.35 -6.63
C VAL A 41 8.16 1.09 -5.27
N VAL A 42 8.31 2.16 -4.46
CA VAL A 42 8.61 2.05 -3.04
C VAL A 42 7.30 2.14 -2.28
N GLN A 43 6.90 1.04 -1.64
CA GLN A 43 5.71 0.97 -0.81
C GLN A 43 6.05 1.26 0.65
N TYR A 44 5.34 2.20 1.23
CA TYR A 44 5.51 2.61 2.61
C TYR A 44 4.76 1.68 3.56
N PRO A 45 5.26 1.45 4.81
CA PRO A 45 4.54 0.68 5.81
C PRO A 45 3.20 1.36 6.17
N LEU A 46 2.13 0.59 6.24
CA LEU A 46 0.78 1.09 6.56
C LEU A 46 0.67 1.78 7.92
N ALA A 47 1.55 1.45 8.87
CA ALA A 47 1.43 1.89 10.26
C ALA A 47 1.70 3.40 10.45
N ASP A 48 2.40 4.04 9.52
CA ASP A 48 2.86 5.42 9.68
C ASP A 48 2.03 6.43 8.85
N VAL A 49 1.07 5.94 8.06
CA VAL A 49 0.27 6.80 7.19
C VAL A 49 -1.17 6.88 7.71
N TYR A 50 -1.46 7.91 8.46
CA TYR A 50 -2.83 8.27 8.87
C TYR A 50 -3.62 8.84 7.67
N CYS A 51 -3.84 8.03 6.65
CA CYS A 51 -4.66 8.44 5.52
C CYS A 51 -5.91 7.59 5.42
N ASN A 52 -7.06 8.24 5.55
CA ASN A 52 -8.39 7.64 5.38
C ASN A 52 -8.76 7.44 3.90
N ILE A 53 -7.83 7.57 2.97
CA ILE A 53 -8.08 7.52 1.54
C ILE A 53 -7.38 6.31 0.92
N THR A 54 -7.93 5.83 -0.16
CA THR A 54 -7.84 4.49 -0.76
C THR A 54 -6.44 3.94 -1.13
N ASP A 55 -5.37 4.72 -1.04
CA ASP A 55 -4.00 4.25 -1.21
C ASP A 55 -3.13 4.73 -0.04
N ALA A 56 -3.28 4.06 1.09
CA ALA A 56 -2.59 4.37 2.33
C ALA A 56 -1.05 4.26 2.25
N ASN A 57 -0.52 3.64 1.17
CA ASN A 57 0.91 3.41 0.99
C ASN A 57 1.60 4.52 0.17
N ALA A 58 0.86 5.51 -0.30
CA ALA A 58 1.43 6.60 -1.10
C ALA A 58 1.91 7.75 -0.19
N PRO A 59 3.20 8.13 -0.26
CA PRO A 59 3.76 9.20 0.56
C PRO A 59 3.27 10.60 0.17
N ILE A 60 2.75 10.76 -1.04
CA ILE A 60 2.20 12.03 -1.50
C ILE A 60 0.80 11.78 -2.05
N GLN A 61 -0.17 12.53 -1.52
CA GLN A 61 -1.55 12.43 -1.91
C GLN A 61 -2.08 13.80 -2.32
N VAL A 62 -2.78 13.86 -3.43
CA VAL A 62 -3.28 15.12 -3.99
C VAL A 62 -4.74 14.96 -4.36
N LEU A 63 -5.58 15.87 -3.87
CA LEU A 63 -6.93 16.06 -4.39
C LEU A 63 -6.95 17.30 -5.29
N TYR A 64 -7.25 17.10 -6.55
CA TYR A 64 -7.34 18.14 -7.54
C TYR A 64 -8.77 18.25 -8.07
N THR A 65 -9.33 19.45 -8.01
CA THR A 65 -10.66 19.77 -8.51
C THR A 65 -10.58 20.88 -9.57
N LYS A 66 -11.72 21.30 -10.07
CA LYS A 66 -11.80 22.46 -10.97
C LYS A 66 -11.28 23.77 -10.34
N ASN A 67 -11.22 23.83 -9.02
CA ASN A 67 -10.70 24.99 -8.28
C ASN A 67 -9.17 24.94 -8.10
N GLY A 68 -8.52 23.83 -8.52
CA GLY A 68 -7.10 23.57 -8.34
C GLY A 68 -6.84 22.50 -7.31
N ILE A 69 -5.68 22.54 -6.66
CA ILE A 69 -5.30 21.62 -5.59
C ILE A 69 -6.06 22.01 -4.31
N GLU A 70 -6.95 21.14 -3.85
CA GLU A 70 -7.71 21.34 -2.61
C GLU A 70 -7.10 20.61 -1.41
N MET A 71 -6.34 19.53 -1.67
CA MET A 71 -5.59 18.81 -0.66
C MET A 71 -4.23 18.42 -1.22
N LEU A 72 -3.20 18.66 -0.44
CA LEU A 72 -1.86 18.12 -0.65
C LEU A 72 -1.37 17.58 0.69
N ASP A 73 -1.23 16.27 0.78
CA ASP A 73 -0.65 15.58 1.92
C ASP A 73 0.70 15.00 1.50
N ILE A 74 1.74 15.33 2.25
CA ILE A 74 3.09 14.83 2.02
C ILE A 74 3.55 14.22 3.34
N CYS A 75 3.62 12.90 3.34
CA CYS A 75 4.17 12.14 4.45
C CYS A 75 5.71 12.10 4.36
N GLU A 76 6.32 11.17 5.07
CA GLU A 76 7.76 10.97 5.05
C GLU A 76 8.24 10.56 3.64
N ILE A 77 9.25 11.26 3.12
CA ILE A 77 9.90 10.93 1.84
C ILE A 77 11.32 10.46 2.14
N PHE A 78 11.68 9.27 1.65
CA PHE A 78 13.01 8.69 1.87
C PHE A 78 14.05 9.25 0.91
N THR A 79 15.26 9.47 1.44
CA THR A 79 16.46 9.65 0.63
C THR A 79 17.20 8.32 0.59
N PHE A 80 17.45 7.81 -0.63
CA PHE A 80 18.11 6.51 -0.82
C PHE A 80 19.60 6.68 -1.01
N SER A 81 20.37 5.81 -0.36
CA SER A 81 21.80 5.60 -0.64
C SER A 81 22.02 4.18 -1.14
N GLN A 82 22.95 4.01 -2.06
CA GLN A 82 23.30 2.69 -2.56
C GLN A 82 24.08 1.91 -1.52
N SER A 83 23.68 0.66 -1.29
CA SER A 83 24.47 -0.33 -0.54
C SER A 83 25.40 -1.09 -1.49
N ASP A 84 26.58 -1.45 -1.01
CA ASP A 84 27.50 -2.36 -1.74
C ASP A 84 27.04 -3.82 -1.68
N GLN A 85 26.02 -4.12 -0.90
CA GLN A 85 25.47 -5.46 -0.76
C GLN A 85 24.68 -5.86 -2.00
N LYS A 86 25.13 -6.94 -2.65
CA LYS A 86 24.36 -7.57 -3.74
C LYS A 86 23.40 -8.57 -3.16
N LEU A 87 22.11 -8.40 -3.49
CA LEU A 87 21.07 -9.34 -3.11
C LEU A 87 20.83 -10.31 -4.27
N ASN A 88 20.76 -11.61 -3.95
CA ASN A 88 20.25 -12.63 -4.86
C ASN A 88 18.77 -12.80 -4.57
N LEU A 89 17.94 -12.65 -5.58
CA LEU A 89 16.52 -12.87 -5.42
C LEU A 89 16.20 -14.37 -5.47
N VAL A 90 15.29 -14.78 -4.62
CA VAL A 90 14.67 -16.11 -4.65
C VAL A 90 13.77 -16.21 -5.89
N SER A 91 13.65 -17.38 -6.46
CA SER A 91 12.77 -17.58 -7.63
C SER A 91 11.31 -17.35 -7.27
N PHE A 92 10.51 -16.89 -8.23
CA PHE A 92 9.08 -16.69 -8.00
C PHE A 92 8.37 -18.02 -7.66
N ASP A 93 8.83 -19.15 -8.21
CA ASP A 93 8.27 -20.47 -7.89
C ASP A 93 8.43 -20.81 -6.41
N GLU A 94 9.60 -20.49 -5.80
CA GLU A 94 9.81 -20.71 -4.37
C GLU A 94 8.93 -19.75 -3.52
N ILE A 95 8.75 -18.51 -3.94
CA ILE A 95 7.81 -17.55 -3.30
C ILE A 95 6.38 -18.10 -3.37
N ALA A 96 5.95 -18.58 -4.54
CA ALA A 96 4.61 -19.15 -4.73
C ALA A 96 4.38 -20.40 -3.86
N MET A 97 5.40 -21.23 -3.69
CA MET A 97 5.33 -22.40 -2.79
C MET A 97 5.14 -21.96 -1.33
N THR A 98 5.87 -20.95 -0.85
CA THR A 98 5.71 -20.41 0.50
C THR A 98 4.29 -19.92 0.75
N VAL A 99 3.69 -19.22 -0.21
CA VAL A 99 2.27 -18.81 -0.13
C VAL A 99 1.35 -20.02 -0.07
N ALA A 100 1.53 -20.97 -0.97
CA ALA A 100 0.70 -22.18 -1.03
C ALA A 100 0.78 -22.99 0.26
N ASP A 101 1.97 -23.18 0.81
CA ASP A 101 2.19 -23.89 2.08
C ASP A 101 1.46 -23.22 3.23
N LYS A 102 1.59 -21.89 3.36
CA LYS A 102 0.89 -21.13 4.41
C LYS A 102 -0.62 -21.34 4.35
N TYR A 103 -1.22 -21.17 3.17
CA TYR A 103 -2.66 -21.27 3.02
C TYR A 103 -3.17 -22.70 3.10
N SER A 104 -2.35 -23.72 2.76
CA SER A 104 -2.68 -25.13 2.92
C SER A 104 -2.79 -25.57 4.40
N MET A 105 -2.11 -24.85 5.31
CA MET A 105 -2.14 -25.12 6.75
C MET A 105 -3.36 -24.51 7.45
N ILE A 106 -4.11 -23.64 6.77
CA ILE A 106 -5.30 -23.04 7.34
C ILE A 106 -6.43 -24.07 7.36
N LEU A 107 -6.84 -24.47 8.58
CA LEU A 107 -7.93 -25.42 8.79
C LEU A 107 -9.28 -24.74 8.53
N SER A 108 -9.60 -24.56 7.27
CA SER A 108 -10.89 -24.02 6.85
C SER A 108 -11.35 -24.67 5.55
N ASP A 109 -12.64 -24.58 5.26
CA ASP A 109 -13.21 -24.97 3.97
C ASP A 109 -13.02 -23.88 2.89
N ALA A 110 -12.18 -22.87 3.13
CA ALA A 110 -11.94 -21.78 2.21
C ALA A 110 -11.23 -22.27 0.93
N GLU A 111 -11.54 -21.61 -0.16
CA GLU A 111 -10.85 -21.80 -1.44
C GLU A 111 -10.09 -20.52 -1.78
N TYR A 112 -8.77 -20.57 -1.68
CA TYR A 112 -7.90 -19.44 -1.91
C TYR A 112 -7.38 -19.38 -3.33
N GLU A 113 -7.35 -18.17 -3.89
CA GLU A 113 -6.79 -17.87 -5.20
C GLU A 113 -5.87 -16.66 -5.11
N VAL A 114 -4.65 -16.77 -5.67
CA VAL A 114 -3.77 -15.63 -5.88
C VAL A 114 -4.25 -14.88 -7.12
N THR A 115 -4.66 -13.62 -6.94
CA THR A 115 -5.18 -12.77 -8.01
C THR A 115 -4.17 -11.78 -8.54
N ARG A 116 -3.15 -11.45 -7.73
CA ARG A 116 -2.08 -10.51 -8.11
C ARG A 116 -0.80 -10.84 -7.36
N ALA A 117 0.34 -10.68 -8.05
CA ALA A 117 1.66 -10.71 -7.46
C ALA A 117 2.51 -9.61 -8.10
N GLU A 118 3.05 -8.70 -7.28
CA GLU A 118 3.85 -7.56 -7.75
C GLU A 118 5.13 -7.43 -6.94
N LEU A 119 6.24 -7.12 -7.62
CA LEU A 119 7.53 -6.85 -6.99
C LEU A 119 7.68 -5.35 -6.75
N PHE A 120 8.06 -4.97 -5.54
CA PHE A 120 8.28 -3.59 -5.14
C PHE A 120 9.43 -3.48 -4.14
N PHE A 121 9.79 -2.29 -3.75
CA PHE A 121 10.71 -2.04 -2.65
C PHE A 121 9.96 -1.68 -1.37
N ARG A 122 10.32 -2.33 -0.26
CA ARG A 122 9.75 -2.05 1.06
C ARG A 122 10.82 -1.53 2.02
N PRO A 123 10.65 -0.33 2.58
CA PRO A 123 11.47 0.14 3.67
C PRO A 123 11.14 -0.63 4.96
N ILE A 124 12.15 -1.19 5.59
CA ILE A 124 12.04 -1.89 6.87
C ILE A 124 12.91 -1.13 7.87
N LYS A 125 12.30 -0.67 8.97
CA LYS A 125 13.02 0.04 10.02
C LYS A 125 14.03 -0.88 10.69
N ASN A 126 15.27 -0.43 10.80
CA ASN A 126 16.34 -1.17 11.45
C ASN A 126 16.63 -0.65 12.88
N GLU A 127 17.52 -1.32 13.60
CA GLU A 127 17.88 -0.98 14.99
C GLU A 127 18.54 0.40 15.14
N LYS A 128 19.03 1.00 14.05
CA LYS A 128 19.72 2.32 14.03
C LYS A 128 18.77 3.48 13.76
N ASP A 129 17.47 3.25 13.81
CA ASP A 129 16.44 4.24 13.47
C ASP A 129 16.55 4.77 12.03
N THR A 130 17.09 3.92 11.13
CA THR A 130 17.11 4.12 9.69
C THR A 130 16.34 3.01 9.01
N TYR A 131 16.19 3.07 7.68
CA TYR A 131 15.45 2.06 6.94
C TYR A 131 16.36 1.33 5.97
N ASP A 132 16.26 0.01 5.99
CA ASP A 132 16.80 -0.84 4.94
C ASP A 132 15.71 -1.08 3.91
N VAL A 133 16.01 -0.80 2.64
CA VAL A 133 15.04 -0.97 1.57
C VAL A 133 15.28 -2.32 0.91
N VAL A 134 14.31 -3.22 1.04
CA VAL A 134 14.38 -4.58 0.54
C VAL A 134 13.42 -4.82 -0.62
N PRO A 135 13.80 -5.64 -1.61
CA PRO A 135 12.84 -6.10 -2.62
C PRO A 135 11.85 -7.06 -1.96
N ALA A 136 10.56 -6.86 -2.23
CA ALA A 136 9.50 -7.66 -1.65
C ALA A 136 8.40 -7.94 -2.67
N TRP A 137 7.77 -9.11 -2.56
CA TRP A 137 6.56 -9.47 -3.29
C TRP A 137 5.33 -9.10 -2.48
N GLU A 138 4.41 -8.38 -3.08
CA GLU A 138 3.03 -8.25 -2.61
C GLU A 138 2.18 -9.29 -3.32
N ILE A 139 1.57 -10.17 -2.54
CA ILE A 139 0.70 -11.23 -3.05
C ILE A 139 -0.72 -10.94 -2.56
N CYS A 140 -1.64 -10.73 -3.50
CA CYS A 140 -3.05 -10.56 -3.20
C CYS A 140 -3.75 -11.92 -3.31
N ILE A 141 -4.41 -12.32 -2.23
CA ILE A 141 -5.09 -13.60 -2.10
C ILE A 141 -6.58 -13.33 -1.83
N VAL A 142 -7.43 -14.06 -2.53
CA VAL A 142 -8.89 -14.01 -2.37
C VAL A 142 -9.38 -15.34 -1.81
N ASP A 143 -10.20 -15.28 -0.77
CA ASP A 143 -11.09 -16.38 -0.41
C ASP A 143 -12.33 -16.32 -1.31
N LYS A 144 -12.46 -17.30 -2.23
CA LYS A 144 -13.56 -17.34 -3.20
C LYS A 144 -14.94 -17.53 -2.57
N LYS A 145 -15.01 -18.12 -1.37
CA LYS A 145 -16.31 -18.34 -0.69
C LYS A 145 -16.86 -17.07 -0.08
N THR A 146 -15.99 -16.27 0.51
CA THR A 146 -16.40 -15.05 1.22
C THR A 146 -16.17 -13.79 0.40
N ASN A 147 -15.41 -13.89 -0.71
CA ASN A 147 -14.90 -12.77 -1.50
C ASN A 147 -14.09 -11.77 -0.67
N THR A 148 -13.35 -12.30 0.30
CA THR A 148 -12.49 -11.49 1.18
C THR A 148 -11.07 -11.49 0.64
N TYR A 149 -10.48 -10.29 0.57
CA TYR A 149 -9.12 -10.08 0.12
C TYR A 149 -8.16 -10.05 1.30
N SER A 150 -6.99 -10.65 1.13
CA SER A 150 -5.86 -10.56 2.05
C SER A 150 -4.57 -10.31 1.26
N TRP A 151 -3.61 -9.68 1.92
CA TRP A 151 -2.30 -9.40 1.34
C TRP A 151 -1.22 -10.07 2.17
N MET A 152 -0.24 -10.62 1.48
CA MET A 152 0.95 -11.21 2.06
C MET A 152 2.17 -10.55 1.43
N TYR A 153 3.11 -10.14 2.27
CA TYR A 153 4.36 -9.52 1.85
C TYR A 153 5.51 -10.48 2.12
N ILE A 154 6.30 -10.77 1.09
CA ILE A 154 7.43 -11.71 1.20
C ILE A 154 8.70 -11.02 0.75
N ASN A 155 9.73 -11.04 1.58
CA ASN A 155 11.06 -10.58 1.20
C ASN A 155 11.60 -11.42 0.03
N ALA A 156 11.84 -10.78 -1.11
CA ALA A 156 12.25 -11.47 -2.33
C ALA A 156 13.69 -12.03 -2.27
N ALA A 157 14.49 -11.64 -1.27
CA ALA A 157 15.85 -12.15 -1.09
C ALA A 157 15.93 -13.30 -0.07
N THR A 158 15.05 -13.32 0.95
CA THR A 158 15.11 -14.32 2.03
C THR A 158 13.97 -15.32 2.00
N ASN A 159 12.92 -15.07 1.21
CA ASN A 159 11.66 -15.85 1.20
C ASN A 159 10.93 -15.87 2.55
N GLU A 160 11.15 -14.86 3.38
CA GLU A 160 10.49 -14.69 4.66
C GLU A 160 9.31 -13.73 4.55
N GLU A 161 8.23 -14.00 5.27
CA GLU A 161 7.10 -13.09 5.36
C GLU A 161 7.49 -11.82 6.13
N ILE A 162 7.14 -10.68 5.57
CA ILE A 162 7.28 -9.37 6.21
C ILE A 162 5.96 -9.08 6.94
N VAL A 163 6.00 -9.01 8.25
CA VAL A 163 4.84 -8.81 9.14
C VAL A 163 4.74 -7.35 9.55
#